data_5c55b9e7eb59d4e266a54dfd6a133be9
#
_entry.id   5c55b9e7eb59d4e266a54dfd6a133be9
#
_cell.length_a   1.000
_cell.length_b   1.000
_cell.length_c   1.000
_cell.angle_alpha   90.00
_cell.angle_beta   90.00
_cell.angle_gamma   90.00
#
_symmetry.space_group_name_H-M   'P 1'
#
loop_
_entity.id
_entity.type
_entity.pdbx_description
1 polymer ?
#
loop_
_entity_poly.entity_id
_entity_poly.type
_entity_poly.pdbx_seq_one_letter_code
_entity_poly.pdbx_strand_id
1 'polypeptide(L)'
;MKAGEEYGELRRTVCINIVNFNLFDCEDYHSHFKVMECDRHEVLSDKFAIHFFELRKKNNMHRNAPMEDWLRLIDAETEDDLMEIQRTTQIPEVRKTIVKLRHLSADEQVRQQAFMREIMLHDEATALGHARREGIAEGRAEGRAEGRAEVKAEGIERMRELGFDEEQIKAVFGE
;
A
#
# COMPACT_ATOMS: atom_id res chain seq x y z
N MET A 1 -16.68 -1.48 23.36
CA MET A 1 -17.99 -0.85 23.53
C MET A 1 -18.98 -1.91 23.98
N LYS A 2 -19.69 -1.69 25.07
CA LYS A 2 -20.80 -2.56 25.46
C LYS A 2 -22.07 -2.08 24.73
N ALA A 3 -22.99 -3.00 24.45
CA ALA A 3 -24.26 -2.65 23.80
C ALA A 3 -25.00 -1.61 24.66
N GLY A 4 -25.27 -0.41 24.10
CA GLY A 4 -26.00 0.69 24.81
C GLY A 4 -25.13 1.87 25.24
N GLU A 5 -23.81 1.87 24.99
CA GLU A 5 -22.95 3.05 25.22
C GLU A 5 -23.22 4.10 24.13
N GLU A 6 -23.34 5.39 24.55
CA GLU A 6 -23.60 6.48 23.60
C GLU A 6 -22.41 6.75 22.68
N TYR A 7 -22.68 7.02 21.41
CA TYR A 7 -21.66 7.39 20.40
C TYR A 7 -20.79 8.59 20.81
N GLY A 8 -21.30 9.45 21.73
CA GLY A 8 -20.59 10.59 22.29
C GLY A 8 -19.36 10.25 23.14
N GLU A 9 -19.29 9.04 23.70
CA GLU A 9 -18.18 8.55 24.54
C GLU A 9 -17.00 7.96 23.72
N LEU A 10 -17.15 7.81 22.42
CA LEU A 10 -16.08 7.31 21.57
C LEU A 10 -14.86 8.24 21.64
N ARG A 11 -13.72 7.67 21.97
CA ARG A 11 -12.44 8.40 21.88
C ARG A 11 -12.10 8.68 20.43
N ARG A 12 -11.58 9.89 20.19
CA ARG A 12 -11.11 10.27 18.86
C ARG A 12 -9.98 9.33 18.42
N THR A 13 -10.14 8.73 17.25
CA THR A 13 -9.15 7.88 16.60
C THR A 13 -8.64 8.60 15.36
N VAL A 14 -7.31 8.74 15.25
CA VAL A 14 -6.66 9.34 14.09
C VAL A 14 -5.71 8.31 13.48
N CYS A 15 -5.92 8.01 12.21
CA CYS A 15 -5.01 7.19 11.42
C CYS A 15 -4.08 8.12 10.63
N ILE A 16 -2.76 7.96 10.78
CA ILE A 16 -1.74 8.74 10.09
C ILE A 16 -0.96 7.80 9.17
N ASN A 17 -1.00 8.10 7.87
CA ASN A 17 -0.25 7.38 6.84
C ASN A 17 0.80 8.32 6.25
N ILE A 18 2.06 7.92 6.30
CA ILE A 18 3.16 8.63 5.65
C ILE A 18 3.64 7.73 4.52
N VAL A 19 3.58 8.23 3.28
CA VAL A 19 3.88 7.45 2.08
C VAL A 19 4.93 8.16 1.23
N ASN A 20 5.86 7.38 0.66
CA ASN A 20 6.90 7.90 -0.24
C ASN A 20 6.54 7.65 -1.71
N PHE A 21 5.29 7.91 -2.08
CA PHE A 21 4.79 7.90 -3.46
C PHE A 21 3.58 8.83 -3.59
N ASN A 22 3.24 9.20 -4.82
CA ASN A 22 2.03 9.97 -5.10
C ASN A 22 0.83 9.04 -5.12
N LEU A 23 -0.08 9.21 -4.17
CA LEU A 23 -1.31 8.43 -4.02
C LEU A 23 -2.50 9.14 -4.66
N PHE A 24 -2.58 10.47 -4.51
CA PHE A 24 -3.68 11.30 -5.01
C PHE A 24 -3.19 12.24 -6.11
N ASP A 25 -4.07 12.57 -7.07
CA ASP A 25 -3.76 13.45 -8.20
C ASP A 25 -3.77 14.95 -7.86
N CYS A 26 -3.85 15.33 -6.57
CA CYS A 26 -3.74 16.71 -6.11
C CYS A 26 -2.27 17.09 -5.87
N GLU A 27 -1.98 18.39 -5.86
CA GLU A 27 -0.64 18.91 -5.56
C GLU A 27 -0.32 18.98 -4.07
N ASP A 28 -1.35 18.93 -3.22
CA ASP A 28 -1.20 19.01 -1.77
C ASP A 28 -0.52 17.74 -1.21
N TYR A 29 0.46 17.94 -0.35
CA TYR A 29 1.17 16.85 0.32
C TYR A 29 0.37 16.21 1.45
N HIS A 30 -0.67 16.88 1.94
CA HIS A 30 -1.50 16.44 3.05
C HIS A 30 -2.96 16.32 2.65
N SER A 31 -3.50 15.11 2.74
CA SER A 31 -4.92 14.84 2.55
C SER A 31 -5.56 14.41 3.87
N HIS A 32 -6.70 15.01 4.21
CA HIS A 32 -7.44 14.73 5.43
C HIS A 32 -8.84 14.24 5.11
N PHE A 33 -9.15 13.02 5.52
CA PHE A 33 -10.43 12.37 5.28
C PHE A 33 -11.24 12.22 6.57
N LYS A 34 -12.55 12.38 6.43
CA LYS A 34 -13.57 12.16 7.48
C LYS A 34 -14.62 11.21 6.97
N VAL A 35 -15.31 10.54 7.88
CA VAL A 35 -16.48 9.73 7.53
C VAL A 35 -17.68 10.65 7.37
N MET A 36 -18.28 10.60 6.16
CA MET A 36 -19.43 11.43 5.84
C MET A 36 -20.46 10.65 5.02
N GLU A 37 -21.69 11.09 5.06
CA GLU A 37 -22.76 10.61 4.20
C GLU A 37 -22.53 11.09 2.76
N CYS A 38 -22.69 10.20 1.77
CA CYS A 38 -22.22 10.44 0.40
C CYS A 38 -23.06 11.42 -0.40
N ASP A 39 -24.37 11.47 -0.16
CA ASP A 39 -25.29 12.27 -0.98
C ASP A 39 -25.48 13.69 -0.45
N ARG A 40 -25.63 13.84 0.88
CA ARG A 40 -25.82 15.12 1.54
C ARG A 40 -24.53 15.76 2.05
N HIS A 41 -23.41 15.00 2.03
CA HIS A 41 -22.10 15.43 2.53
C HIS A 41 -22.10 15.84 4.01
N GLU A 42 -22.97 15.20 4.80
CA GLU A 42 -23.01 15.41 6.25
C GLU A 42 -21.93 14.58 6.94
N VAL A 43 -21.11 15.22 7.78
CA VAL A 43 -20.09 14.51 8.56
C VAL A 43 -20.76 13.65 9.63
N LEU A 44 -20.54 12.31 9.57
CA LEU A 44 -21.11 11.37 10.53
C LEU A 44 -20.55 11.60 11.93
N SER A 45 -19.24 11.83 12.03
CA SER A 45 -18.55 12.06 13.31
C SER A 45 -17.18 12.68 13.08
N ASP A 46 -16.73 13.51 14.01
CA ASP A 46 -15.36 14.01 14.11
C ASP A 46 -14.43 13.05 14.88
N LYS A 47 -14.96 11.93 15.35
CA LYS A 47 -14.23 10.95 16.18
C LYS A 47 -13.27 10.07 15.38
N PHE A 48 -13.44 10.01 14.05
CA PHE A 48 -12.54 9.25 13.18
C PHE A 48 -12.01 10.14 12.06
N ALA A 49 -10.68 10.14 11.91
CA ALA A 49 -10.00 10.88 10.85
C ALA A 49 -8.85 10.05 10.27
N ILE A 50 -8.65 10.16 8.95
CA ILE A 50 -7.52 9.54 8.25
C ILE A 50 -6.72 10.67 7.61
N HIS A 51 -5.42 10.69 7.87
CA HIS A 51 -4.47 11.61 7.28
C HIS A 51 -3.49 10.83 6.40
N PHE A 52 -3.21 11.37 5.20
CA PHE A 52 -2.14 10.92 4.33
C PHE A 52 -1.16 12.07 4.13
N PHE A 53 0.14 11.75 4.27
CA PHE A 53 1.23 12.65 3.99
C PHE A 53 2.09 12.02 2.88
N GLU A 54 2.17 12.68 1.72
CA GLU A 54 2.86 12.22 0.53
C GLU A 54 4.22 12.92 0.42
N LEU A 55 5.30 12.26 0.84
CA LEU A 55 6.63 12.86 0.96
C LEU A 55 7.19 13.32 -0.38
N ARG A 56 6.81 12.69 -1.49
CA ARG A 56 7.22 13.12 -2.84
C ARG A 56 6.70 14.50 -3.24
N LYS A 57 5.68 15.03 -2.57
CA LYS A 57 5.13 16.38 -2.78
C LYS A 57 5.77 17.43 -1.87
N LYS A 58 7.00 17.18 -1.41
CA LYS A 58 7.73 18.05 -0.46
C LYS A 58 7.93 19.49 -0.94
N ASN A 59 7.89 19.75 -2.24
CA ASN A 59 8.00 21.10 -2.77
C ASN A 59 6.83 22.01 -2.38
N ASN A 60 5.69 21.44 -2.02
CA ASN A 60 4.49 22.12 -1.56
C ASN A 60 4.42 22.24 -0.04
N MET A 61 5.46 21.78 0.68
CA MET A 61 5.59 21.96 2.13
C MET A 61 6.09 23.37 2.45
N HIS A 62 5.45 24.02 3.43
CA HIS A 62 5.86 25.34 3.90
C HIS A 62 6.92 25.20 5.00
N ARG A 63 8.04 25.89 4.86
CA ARG A 63 9.23 25.73 5.75
C ARG A 63 9.02 26.09 7.23
N ASN A 64 7.83 26.51 7.64
CA ASN A 64 7.57 27.00 8.99
C ASN A 64 6.49 26.22 9.75
N ALA A 65 5.95 25.13 9.19
CA ALA A 65 4.98 24.31 9.89
C ALA A 65 5.69 23.21 10.70
N PRO A 66 5.43 23.12 12.02
CA PRO A 66 6.11 22.13 12.87
C PRO A 66 6.03 20.68 12.37
N MET A 67 4.93 20.31 11.74
CA MET A 67 4.73 18.96 11.19
C MET A 67 5.66 18.72 9.97
N GLU A 68 5.88 19.73 9.17
CA GLU A 68 6.72 19.63 7.97
C GLU A 68 8.18 19.36 8.29
N ASP A 69 8.71 19.93 9.36
CA ASP A 69 10.07 19.64 9.83
C ASP A 69 10.21 18.15 10.22
N TRP A 70 9.18 17.56 10.83
CA TRP A 70 9.15 16.13 11.13
C TRP A 70 9.05 15.27 9.87
N LEU A 71 8.21 15.66 8.90
CA LEU A 71 8.10 14.93 7.64
C LEU A 71 9.39 14.98 6.82
N ARG A 72 10.06 16.14 6.80
CA ARG A 72 11.38 16.28 6.18
C ARG A 72 12.43 15.41 6.87
N LEU A 73 12.41 15.36 8.21
CA LEU A 73 13.31 14.49 8.96
C LEU A 73 13.08 13.00 8.66
N ILE A 74 11.83 12.60 8.46
CA ILE A 74 11.47 11.20 8.08
C ILE A 74 11.93 10.88 6.64
N ASP A 75 11.90 11.88 5.74
CA ASP A 75 12.32 11.76 4.33
C ASP A 75 13.83 11.98 4.13
N ALA A 76 14.57 12.35 5.17
CA ALA A 76 16.01 12.62 5.08
C ALA A 76 16.79 11.33 4.83
N GLU A 77 17.52 11.27 3.71
CA GLU A 77 18.33 10.12 3.31
C GLU A 77 19.84 10.38 3.50
N THR A 78 20.24 11.66 3.52
CA THR A 78 21.64 12.05 3.55
C THR A 78 22.00 12.91 4.77
N GLU A 79 23.29 12.98 5.08
CA GLU A 79 23.79 13.89 6.14
C GLU A 79 23.58 15.36 5.77
N ASP A 80 23.58 15.70 4.49
CA ASP A 80 23.33 17.07 4.02
C ASP A 80 21.87 17.47 4.28
N ASP A 81 20.91 16.56 4.10
CA ASP A 81 19.50 16.76 4.45
C ASP A 81 19.37 17.04 5.95
N LEU A 82 20.03 16.25 6.79
CA LEU A 82 20.00 16.43 8.25
C LEU A 82 20.62 17.78 8.67
N MET A 83 21.70 18.20 8.00
CA MET A 83 22.32 19.49 8.26
C MET A 83 21.40 20.66 7.84
N GLU A 84 20.73 20.57 6.70
CA GLU A 84 19.77 21.58 6.27
C GLU A 84 18.60 21.70 7.24
N ILE A 85 18.00 20.57 7.63
CA ILE A 85 16.90 20.54 8.59
C ILE A 85 17.36 21.12 9.93
N GLN A 86 18.53 20.72 10.43
CA GLN A 86 19.07 21.21 11.68
C GLN A 86 19.28 22.74 11.68
N ARG A 87 19.65 23.30 10.54
CA ARG A 87 19.88 24.75 10.36
C ARG A 87 18.56 25.52 10.29
N THR A 88 17.54 24.96 9.63
CA THR A 88 16.29 25.67 9.31
C THR A 88 15.20 25.47 10.35
N THR A 89 15.18 24.33 11.06
CA THR A 89 14.13 24.03 12.03
C THR A 89 14.14 24.97 13.24
N GLN A 90 12.95 25.37 13.68
CA GLN A 90 12.74 26.08 14.93
C GLN A 90 12.35 25.15 16.09
N ILE A 91 12.22 23.83 15.83
CA ILE A 91 11.72 22.84 16.78
C ILE A 91 12.89 22.20 17.52
N PRO A 92 13.02 22.41 18.85
CA PRO A 92 14.13 21.85 19.62
C PRO A 92 14.14 20.31 19.62
N GLU A 93 12.97 19.69 19.55
CA GLU A 93 12.79 18.23 19.53
C GLU A 93 13.35 17.63 18.24
N VAL A 94 13.15 18.27 17.09
CA VAL A 94 13.73 17.85 15.80
C VAL A 94 15.24 17.90 15.87
N ARG A 95 15.83 19.00 16.40
CA ARG A 95 17.29 19.12 16.58
C ARG A 95 17.85 18.01 17.48
N LYS A 96 17.19 17.73 18.61
CA LYS A 96 17.59 16.63 19.53
C LYS A 96 17.54 15.28 18.83
N THR A 97 16.52 15.06 17.98
CA THR A 97 16.35 13.81 17.24
C THR A 97 17.46 13.63 16.22
N ILE A 98 17.87 14.69 15.50
CA ILE A 98 19.01 14.64 14.56
C ILE A 98 20.28 14.23 15.27
N VAL A 99 20.57 14.80 16.45
CA VAL A 99 21.75 14.43 17.25
C VAL A 99 21.71 12.94 17.64
N LYS A 100 20.54 12.45 18.07
CA LYS A 100 20.37 11.02 18.39
C LYS A 100 20.55 10.12 17.16
N LEU A 101 20.00 10.49 16.00
CA LEU A 101 20.18 9.76 14.75
C LEU A 101 21.66 9.63 14.37
N ARG A 102 22.43 10.73 14.48
CA ARG A 102 23.88 10.71 14.23
C ARG A 102 24.62 9.77 15.19
N HIS A 103 24.26 9.77 16.46
CA HIS A 103 24.85 8.83 17.42
C HIS A 103 24.52 7.37 17.08
N LEU A 104 23.26 7.06 16.73
CA LEU A 104 22.83 5.73 16.31
C LEU A 104 23.52 5.30 15.01
N SER A 105 23.64 6.19 14.04
CA SER A 105 24.32 5.91 12.77
C SER A 105 25.83 5.73 12.90
N ALA A 106 26.44 6.27 13.96
CA ALA A 106 27.86 6.05 14.27
C ALA A 106 28.14 4.68 14.89
N ASP A 107 27.12 4.03 15.44
CA ASP A 107 27.25 2.67 16.03
C ASP A 107 27.25 1.62 14.91
N GLU A 108 28.39 0.91 14.80
CA GLU A 108 28.61 -0.14 13.80
C GLU A 108 27.58 -1.28 13.91
N GLN A 109 27.20 -1.67 15.12
CA GLN A 109 26.24 -2.74 15.34
C GLN A 109 24.84 -2.33 14.86
N VAL A 110 24.42 -1.09 15.11
CA VAL A 110 23.14 -0.55 14.65
C VAL A 110 23.09 -0.49 13.12
N ARG A 111 24.19 -0.06 12.48
CA ARG A 111 24.29 -0.06 11.02
C ARG A 111 24.19 -1.44 10.42
N GLN A 112 24.88 -2.42 11.00
CA GLN A 112 24.80 -3.82 10.55
C GLN A 112 23.40 -4.39 10.71
N GLN A 113 22.73 -4.14 11.82
CA GLN A 113 21.33 -4.59 12.03
C GLN A 113 20.37 -3.94 11.02
N ALA A 114 20.52 -2.63 10.76
CA ALA A 114 19.71 -1.94 9.77
C ALA A 114 19.91 -2.53 8.37
N PHE A 115 21.15 -2.77 7.97
CA PHE A 115 21.50 -3.37 6.67
C PHE A 115 20.93 -4.78 6.51
N MET A 116 21.04 -5.62 7.54
CA MET A 116 20.46 -6.98 7.52
C MET A 116 18.93 -6.95 7.40
N ARG A 117 18.29 -5.98 8.07
CA ARG A 117 16.83 -5.81 7.99
C ARG A 117 16.40 -5.38 6.59
N GLU A 118 17.14 -4.49 5.94
CA GLU A 118 16.88 -4.04 4.57
C GLU A 118 16.97 -5.21 3.58
N ILE A 119 18.00 -6.04 3.69
CA ILE A 119 18.15 -7.27 2.87
C ILE A 119 16.93 -8.18 3.08
N MET A 120 16.54 -8.46 4.32
CA MET A 120 15.39 -9.32 4.61
C MET A 120 14.10 -8.80 3.98
N LEU A 121 13.84 -7.50 4.08
CA LEU A 121 12.64 -6.87 3.47
C LEU A 121 12.66 -6.96 1.95
N HIS A 122 13.82 -6.76 1.33
CA HIS A 122 13.98 -6.91 -0.12
C HIS A 122 13.75 -8.35 -0.58
N ASP A 123 14.29 -9.32 0.16
CA ASP A 123 14.14 -10.74 -0.16
C ASP A 123 12.68 -11.18 0.00
N GLU A 124 12.00 -10.75 1.06
CA GLU A 124 10.57 -11.01 1.26
C GLU A 124 9.72 -10.42 0.14
N ALA A 125 9.95 -9.16 -0.25
CA ALA A 125 9.26 -8.52 -1.36
C ALA A 125 9.48 -9.25 -2.69
N THR A 126 10.71 -9.73 -2.92
CA THR A 126 11.08 -10.50 -4.11
C THR A 126 10.38 -11.86 -4.12
N ALA A 127 10.39 -12.58 -3.01
CA ALA A 127 9.72 -13.88 -2.85
C ALA A 127 8.21 -13.76 -3.07
N LEU A 128 7.57 -12.74 -2.48
CA LEU A 128 6.14 -12.46 -2.68
C LEU A 128 5.82 -12.15 -4.15
N GLY A 129 6.69 -11.38 -4.81
CA GLY A 129 6.58 -11.07 -6.24
C GLY A 129 6.69 -12.32 -7.13
N HIS A 130 7.56 -13.27 -6.79
CA HIS A 130 7.68 -14.56 -7.48
C HIS A 130 6.43 -15.41 -7.27
N ALA A 131 6.01 -15.64 -6.03
CA ALA A 131 4.83 -16.43 -5.69
C ALA A 131 3.56 -15.90 -6.38
N ARG A 132 3.41 -14.57 -6.44
CA ARG A 132 2.28 -13.95 -7.15
C ARG A 132 2.31 -14.22 -8.66
N ARG A 133 3.48 -14.15 -9.30
CA ARG A 133 3.61 -14.43 -10.75
C ARG A 133 3.33 -15.89 -11.05
N GLU A 134 3.84 -16.80 -10.24
CA GLU A 134 3.59 -18.23 -10.36
C GLU A 134 2.11 -18.56 -10.19
N GLY A 135 1.46 -18.08 -9.14
CA GLY A 135 0.03 -18.29 -8.92
C GLY A 135 -0.85 -17.72 -10.05
N ILE A 136 -0.48 -16.57 -10.64
CA ILE A 136 -1.19 -16.04 -11.82
C ILE A 136 -0.98 -16.93 -13.04
N ALA A 137 0.23 -17.47 -13.25
CA ALA A 137 0.54 -18.33 -14.38
C ALA A 137 -0.21 -19.68 -14.26
N GLU A 138 -0.21 -20.28 -13.07
CA GLU A 138 -0.95 -21.51 -12.76
C GLU A 138 -2.45 -21.33 -12.95
N GLY A 139 -3.05 -20.31 -12.32
CA GLY A 139 -4.48 -20.06 -12.45
C GLY A 139 -4.91 -19.76 -13.89
N ARG A 140 -4.04 -19.11 -14.71
CA ARG A 140 -4.32 -18.95 -16.13
C ARG A 140 -4.21 -20.25 -16.93
N ALA A 141 -3.30 -21.15 -16.56
CA ALA A 141 -3.16 -22.44 -17.21
C ALA A 141 -4.35 -23.36 -16.88
N GLU A 142 -4.74 -23.42 -15.62
CA GLU A 142 -5.91 -24.16 -15.14
C GLU A 142 -7.20 -23.65 -15.78
N GLY A 143 -7.47 -22.36 -15.74
CA GLY A 143 -8.67 -21.77 -16.34
C GLY A 143 -8.76 -21.96 -17.85
N ARG A 144 -7.59 -22.00 -18.56
CA ARG A 144 -7.58 -22.37 -19.99
C ARG A 144 -7.87 -23.85 -20.22
N ALA A 145 -7.38 -24.73 -19.35
CA ALA A 145 -7.63 -26.15 -19.45
C ALA A 145 -9.10 -26.48 -19.17
N GLU A 146 -9.66 -25.91 -18.11
CA GLU A 146 -11.08 -26.02 -17.77
C GLU A 146 -11.99 -25.49 -18.87
N GLY A 147 -11.75 -24.28 -19.37
CA GLY A 147 -12.53 -23.69 -20.44
C GLY A 147 -12.48 -24.50 -21.75
N ARG A 148 -11.33 -25.12 -22.08
CA ARG A 148 -11.25 -26.03 -23.23
C ARG A 148 -12.05 -27.30 -23.01
N ALA A 149 -12.01 -27.86 -21.79
CA ALA A 149 -12.76 -29.07 -21.46
C ALA A 149 -14.28 -28.80 -21.50
N GLU A 150 -14.71 -27.66 -21.00
CA GLU A 150 -16.11 -27.25 -21.01
C GLU A 150 -16.62 -27.05 -22.45
N VAL A 151 -15.91 -26.28 -23.27
CA VAL A 151 -16.27 -26.06 -24.67
C VAL A 151 -16.28 -27.39 -25.46
N LYS A 152 -15.31 -28.29 -25.17
CA LYS A 152 -15.30 -29.64 -25.78
C LYS A 152 -16.54 -30.46 -25.36
N ALA A 153 -16.90 -30.46 -24.08
CA ALA A 153 -18.07 -31.16 -23.56
C ALA A 153 -19.36 -30.63 -24.17
N GLU A 154 -19.57 -29.30 -24.18
CA GLU A 154 -20.73 -28.69 -24.81
C GLU A 154 -20.81 -28.99 -26.31
N GLY A 155 -19.65 -28.94 -27.00
CA GLY A 155 -19.60 -29.27 -28.43
C GLY A 155 -19.98 -30.72 -28.72
N ILE A 156 -19.53 -31.65 -27.90
CA ILE A 156 -19.90 -33.09 -28.01
C ILE A 156 -21.41 -33.28 -27.78
N GLU A 157 -21.96 -32.65 -26.74
CA GLU A 157 -23.38 -32.76 -26.42
C GLU A 157 -24.25 -32.20 -27.55
N ARG A 158 -23.87 -31.05 -28.08
CA ARG A 158 -24.59 -30.43 -29.20
C ARG A 158 -24.53 -31.25 -30.48
N MET A 159 -23.39 -31.92 -30.79
CA MET A 159 -23.31 -32.84 -31.93
C MET A 159 -24.22 -34.07 -31.75
N ARG A 160 -24.33 -34.61 -30.53
CA ARG A 160 -25.27 -35.69 -30.21
C ARG A 160 -26.74 -35.26 -30.43
N GLU A 161 -27.11 -34.10 -29.98
CA GLU A 161 -28.46 -33.53 -30.19
C GLU A 161 -28.80 -33.37 -31.68
N LEU A 162 -27.79 -33.05 -32.51
CA LEU A 162 -27.92 -32.89 -33.95
C LEU A 162 -27.92 -34.24 -34.72
N GLY A 163 -27.74 -35.36 -34.01
CA GLY A 163 -27.84 -36.72 -34.59
C GLY A 163 -26.55 -37.25 -35.21
N PHE A 164 -25.39 -36.66 -34.92
CA PHE A 164 -24.08 -37.18 -35.33
C PHE A 164 -23.76 -38.46 -34.56
N ASP A 165 -23.14 -39.42 -35.24
CA ASP A 165 -22.67 -40.65 -34.60
C ASP A 165 -21.36 -40.49 -33.83
N GLU A 166 -21.01 -41.46 -32.97
CA GLU A 166 -19.83 -41.38 -32.10
C GLU A 166 -18.49 -41.32 -32.90
N GLU A 167 -18.45 -41.94 -34.11
CA GLU A 167 -17.22 -41.87 -34.97
C GLU A 167 -17.01 -40.49 -35.53
N GLN A 168 -18.09 -39.80 -35.92
CA GLN A 168 -18.06 -38.44 -36.38
C GLN A 168 -17.65 -37.46 -35.28
N ILE A 169 -18.19 -37.67 -34.08
CA ILE A 169 -17.85 -36.87 -32.88
C ILE A 169 -16.36 -37.04 -32.52
N LYS A 170 -15.87 -38.27 -32.49
CA LYS A 170 -14.43 -38.56 -32.28
C LYS A 170 -13.52 -37.96 -33.35
N ALA A 171 -13.95 -37.95 -34.60
CA ALA A 171 -13.17 -37.32 -35.68
C ALA A 171 -12.96 -35.82 -35.48
N VAL A 172 -13.92 -35.11 -34.86
CA VAL A 172 -13.88 -33.66 -34.62
C VAL A 172 -13.10 -33.30 -33.36
N PHE A 173 -13.35 -34.02 -32.24
CA PHE A 173 -12.79 -33.65 -30.94
C PHE A 173 -11.58 -34.50 -30.51
N GLY A 174 -11.25 -35.53 -31.24
CA GLY A 174 -10.07 -36.41 -31.06
C GLY A 174 -10.01 -37.07 -29.68
N GLU A 175 -9.98 -38.35 -29.63
CA GLU A 175 -9.32 -39.09 -28.54
C GLU A 175 -8.12 -39.81 -29.12
#